data_0fd74e40f1586040415e7f98dbfca174
#
_entry.id   0fd74e40f1586040415e7f98dbfca174
#
_cell.length_a   1.000
_cell.length_b   1.000
_cell.length_c   1.000
_cell.angle_alpha   90.00
_cell.angle_beta   90.00
_cell.angle_gamma   90.00
#
_symmetry.space_group_name_H-M   'P 1'
#
loop_
_entity.id
_entity.type
_entity.pdbx_description
1 polymer ?
#
loop_
_entity_poly.entity_id
_entity_poly.type
_entity_poly.pdbx_seq_one_letter_code
_entity_poly.pdbx_strand_id
1 'polypeptide(L)'
;MSNSWPQQPDDDLRIDTAWRENYSGASMNQKLHGIVNKGVYSGFKVTPTSGLSVEISGLGDQNIAIIEVGTYSLTARMPKLSKKQLGVVATGTVQYVVLEAMYARYQESTVKLLVKETINSDHVVIATLNVPLGATRLTSEMITHTYVAKSVTQSEYAELAALVVDNSSRQMNMDERLRHIESLHNI
;
A
#
# COMPACT_ATOMS: atom_id res chain seq x y z
N MET A 1 -22.33 21.21 33.53
CA MET A 1 -20.92 21.42 33.17
C MET A 1 -20.91 21.92 31.74
N SER A 2 -20.57 23.20 31.53
CA SER A 2 -20.47 23.73 30.17
C SER A 2 -19.20 23.17 29.54
N ASN A 3 -19.33 22.42 28.45
CA ASN A 3 -18.21 22.07 27.58
C ASN A 3 -17.65 23.37 27.02
N SER A 4 -16.60 23.89 27.65
CA SER A 4 -15.84 25.01 27.09
C SER A 4 -14.90 24.47 25.99
N TRP A 5 -15.47 24.16 24.85
CA TRP A 5 -14.69 24.06 23.63
C TRP A 5 -14.19 25.46 23.29
N PRO A 6 -12.97 25.63 22.78
CA PRO A 6 -12.53 26.92 22.29
C PRO A 6 -13.56 27.43 21.26
N GLN A 7 -14.12 28.59 21.52
CA GLN A 7 -15.16 29.18 20.69
C GLN A 7 -14.65 29.69 19.35
N GLN A 8 -13.36 29.76 19.20
CA GLN A 8 -12.70 30.06 17.94
C GLN A 8 -11.64 29.00 17.68
N PRO A 9 -11.85 28.13 16.67
CA PRO A 9 -10.80 27.22 16.23
C PRO A 9 -9.66 28.06 15.64
N ASP A 10 -8.46 27.58 15.82
CA ASP A 10 -7.29 28.11 15.10
C ASP A 10 -7.52 27.85 13.62
N ASP A 11 -7.67 28.90 12.83
CA ASP A 11 -7.98 28.81 11.41
C ASP A 11 -6.86 28.11 10.59
N ASP A 12 -5.66 28.02 11.16
CA ASP A 12 -4.51 27.36 10.55
C ASP A 12 -4.45 25.84 10.86
N LEU A 13 -5.25 25.37 11.83
CA LEU A 13 -5.28 23.96 12.22
C LEU A 13 -6.57 23.28 11.77
N ARG A 14 -6.43 22.12 11.15
CA ARG A 14 -7.55 21.26 10.77
C ARG A 14 -7.41 19.89 11.39
N ILE A 15 -8.50 19.40 11.97
CA ILE A 15 -8.62 18.03 12.46
C ILE A 15 -9.46 17.25 11.45
N ASP A 16 -8.88 16.17 10.93
CA ASP A 16 -9.64 15.20 10.12
C ASP A 16 -10.43 14.30 11.05
N THR A 17 -11.73 14.52 11.12
CA THR A 17 -12.65 13.66 11.88
C THR A 17 -13.49 12.79 10.94
N ALA A 18 -13.88 11.61 11.39
CA ALA A 18 -14.76 10.71 10.64
C ALA A 18 -16.25 10.91 10.99
N TRP A 19 -16.55 11.79 11.96
CA TRP A 19 -17.88 11.95 12.47
C TRP A 19 -18.72 12.88 11.57
N ARG A 20 -19.71 12.31 10.90
CA ARG A 20 -20.66 13.03 10.00
C ARG A 20 -20.03 13.75 8.81
N GLU A 21 -18.81 13.42 8.44
CA GLU A 21 -18.18 14.00 7.27
C GLU A 21 -18.31 13.06 6.06
N ASN A 22 -18.71 13.61 4.95
CA ASN A 22 -18.69 12.92 3.67
C ASN A 22 -17.26 13.00 3.08
N TYR A 23 -16.48 11.95 3.27
CA TYR A 23 -15.16 11.85 2.64
C TYR A 23 -15.30 11.55 1.15
N SER A 24 -14.79 12.45 0.32
CA SER A 24 -14.54 12.11 -1.07
C SER A 24 -13.34 11.17 -1.19
N GLY A 25 -13.29 10.34 -2.23
CA GLY A 25 -12.10 9.55 -2.52
C GLY A 25 -10.83 10.39 -2.61
N ALA A 26 -10.92 11.64 -3.09
CA ALA A 26 -9.80 12.58 -3.13
C ALA A 26 -9.29 12.93 -1.73
N SER A 27 -10.17 13.24 -0.78
CA SER A 27 -9.78 13.54 0.60
C SER A 27 -9.10 12.35 1.27
N MET A 28 -9.61 11.14 1.06
CA MET A 28 -9.00 9.92 1.59
C MET A 28 -7.59 9.69 1.01
N ASN A 29 -7.42 9.91 -0.28
CA ASN A 29 -6.13 9.76 -0.94
C ASN A 29 -5.11 10.82 -0.48
N GLN A 30 -5.55 12.04 -0.17
CA GLN A 30 -4.70 13.08 0.40
C GLN A 30 -4.24 12.77 1.83
N LYS A 31 -5.07 12.14 2.65
CA LYS A 31 -4.73 11.77 4.04
C LYS A 31 -3.55 10.81 4.14
N LEU A 32 -3.35 9.97 3.15
CA LEU A 32 -2.22 9.03 3.12
C LEU A 32 -0.93 9.67 2.62
N HIS A 33 -1.01 10.83 1.96
CA HIS A 33 0.16 11.51 1.40
C HIS A 33 1.10 12.01 2.50
N GLY A 34 2.37 11.64 2.39
CA GLY A 34 3.40 11.96 3.39
C GLY A 34 3.38 11.08 4.64
N ILE A 35 2.37 10.19 4.83
CA ILE A 35 2.30 9.25 5.94
C ILE A 35 2.80 7.88 5.50
N VAL A 36 2.44 7.45 4.29
CA VAL A 36 2.80 6.15 3.75
C VAL A 36 3.71 6.37 2.54
N ASN A 37 4.89 5.78 2.56
CA ASN A 37 5.84 5.90 1.46
C ASN A 37 5.30 5.20 0.20
N LYS A 38 5.58 5.77 -0.97
CA LYS A 38 5.31 5.08 -2.23
C LYS A 38 6.16 3.81 -2.37
N GLY A 39 5.63 2.79 -3.00
CA GLY A 39 6.33 1.54 -3.28
C GLY A 39 5.45 0.32 -3.21
N VAL A 40 6.04 -0.85 -3.41
CA VAL A 40 5.36 -2.14 -3.31
C VAL A 40 5.49 -2.69 -1.90
N TYR A 41 4.37 -2.92 -1.25
CA TYR A 41 4.31 -3.45 0.12
C TYR A 41 4.17 -4.97 0.14
N SER A 42 3.43 -5.53 -0.82
CA SER A 42 3.24 -6.98 -0.93
C SER A 42 2.73 -7.38 -2.32
N GLY A 43 2.96 -8.62 -2.69
CA GLY A 43 2.51 -9.17 -3.96
C GLY A 43 3.30 -8.65 -5.16
N PHE A 44 2.66 -8.50 -6.31
CA PHE A 44 3.29 -8.04 -7.56
C PHE A 44 4.56 -8.82 -7.90
N LYS A 45 4.53 -10.14 -7.73
CA LYS A 45 5.68 -10.99 -8.01
C LYS A 45 5.95 -11.01 -9.52
N VAL A 46 7.17 -10.67 -9.90
CA VAL A 46 7.64 -10.71 -11.29
C VAL A 46 8.41 -12.00 -11.50
N THR A 47 8.02 -12.79 -12.48
CA THR A 47 8.68 -14.04 -12.84
C THR A 47 8.95 -14.08 -14.34
N PRO A 48 10.07 -14.65 -14.79
CA PRO A 48 10.32 -14.82 -16.22
C PRO A 48 9.33 -15.82 -16.81
N THR A 49 8.95 -15.59 -18.07
CA THR A 49 8.16 -16.52 -18.86
C THR A 49 8.99 -17.03 -20.05
N SER A 50 8.33 -17.58 -21.06
CA SER A 50 9.02 -17.97 -22.29
C SER A 50 9.54 -16.75 -23.04
N GLY A 51 10.80 -16.79 -23.49
CA GLY A 51 11.40 -15.71 -24.27
C GLY A 51 11.74 -14.46 -23.43
N LEU A 52 11.58 -13.30 -24.03
CA LEU A 52 11.89 -12.01 -23.46
C LEU A 52 10.64 -11.36 -22.81
N SER A 53 10.00 -12.08 -21.91
CA SER A 53 8.82 -11.57 -21.22
C SER A 53 8.77 -11.99 -19.76
N VAL A 54 8.05 -11.22 -18.98
CA VAL A 54 7.79 -11.46 -17.55
C VAL A 54 6.30 -11.58 -17.29
N GLU A 55 5.95 -12.38 -16.32
CA GLU A 55 4.60 -12.43 -15.75
C GLU A 55 4.61 -11.74 -14.39
N ILE A 56 3.70 -10.82 -14.18
CA ILE A 56 3.43 -10.22 -12.89
C ILE A 56 2.19 -10.91 -12.30
N SER A 57 2.32 -11.44 -11.10
CA SER A 57 1.23 -12.17 -10.45
C SER A 57 0.93 -11.62 -9.05
N GLY A 58 -0.34 -11.73 -8.67
CA GLY A 58 -0.79 -11.51 -7.32
C GLY A 58 -0.42 -12.70 -6.42
N LEU A 59 0.25 -12.43 -5.30
CA LEU A 59 0.56 -13.41 -4.26
C LEU A 59 -0.38 -13.23 -3.08
N GLY A 60 -1.26 -14.22 -2.86
CA GLY A 60 -2.19 -14.19 -1.73
C GLY A 60 -3.25 -13.09 -1.87
N ASP A 61 -3.84 -12.70 -0.74
CA ASP A 61 -4.98 -11.78 -0.70
C ASP A 61 -4.57 -10.30 -0.60
N GLN A 62 -3.31 -10.04 -0.29
CA GLN A 62 -2.78 -8.68 -0.07
C GLN A 62 -1.69 -8.35 -1.10
N ASN A 63 -2.11 -7.90 -2.26
CA ASN A 63 -1.21 -7.35 -3.26
C ASN A 63 -1.40 -5.84 -3.27
N ILE A 64 -0.49 -5.12 -2.62
CA ILE A 64 -0.64 -3.70 -2.31
C ILE A 64 0.61 -2.94 -2.75
N ALA A 65 0.38 -1.87 -3.51
CA ALA A 65 1.37 -0.85 -3.79
C ALA A 65 0.75 0.54 -3.58
N ILE A 66 1.56 1.48 -3.12
CA ILE A 66 1.19 2.88 -2.99
C ILE A 66 1.88 3.67 -4.10
N ILE A 67 1.10 4.41 -4.87
CA ILE A 67 1.55 5.26 -5.97
C ILE A 67 1.25 6.70 -5.59
N GLU A 68 2.21 7.59 -5.75
CA GLU A 68 2.01 9.03 -5.54
C GLU A 68 1.79 9.71 -6.89
N VAL A 69 0.71 10.48 -6.98
CA VAL A 69 0.39 11.33 -8.15
C VAL A 69 0.09 12.73 -7.63
N GLY A 70 1.03 13.64 -7.79
CA GLY A 70 0.96 14.97 -7.18
C GLY A 70 0.89 14.87 -5.65
N THR A 71 -0.18 15.38 -5.06
CA THR A 71 -0.44 15.36 -3.60
C THR A 71 -1.33 14.19 -3.16
N TYR A 72 -1.51 13.19 -3.99
CA TYR A 72 -2.39 12.05 -3.71
C TYR A 72 -1.59 10.77 -3.61
N SER A 73 -1.88 9.96 -2.60
CA SER A 73 -1.38 8.60 -2.46
C SER A 73 -2.48 7.62 -2.80
N LEU A 74 -2.29 6.88 -3.88
CA LEU A 74 -3.25 5.94 -4.42
C LEU A 74 -2.84 4.52 -4.05
N THR A 75 -3.80 3.70 -3.62
CA THR A 75 -3.57 2.29 -3.38
C THR A 75 -3.86 1.49 -4.63
N ALA A 76 -2.83 0.91 -5.24
CA ALA A 76 -2.97 -0.07 -6.31
C ALA A 76 -3.08 -1.48 -5.72
N ARG A 77 -4.03 -2.25 -6.20
CA ARG A 77 -4.26 -3.64 -5.80
C ARG A 77 -4.28 -4.54 -7.03
N MET A 78 -3.67 -5.71 -6.90
CA MET A 78 -3.77 -6.77 -7.89
C MET A 78 -4.61 -7.90 -7.28
N PRO A 79 -5.76 -8.28 -7.90
CA PRO A 79 -6.56 -9.37 -7.39
C PRO A 79 -5.77 -10.69 -7.29
N LYS A 80 -6.10 -11.51 -6.31
CA LYS A 80 -5.57 -12.87 -6.20
C LYS A 80 -5.81 -13.63 -7.52
N LEU A 81 -4.82 -14.40 -7.93
CA LEU A 81 -4.83 -15.16 -9.18
C LEU A 81 -4.79 -14.33 -10.47
N SER A 82 -4.79 -13.00 -10.38
CA SER A 82 -4.57 -12.17 -11.55
C SER A 82 -3.12 -12.29 -12.03
N LYS A 83 -2.97 -12.31 -13.35
CA LYS A 83 -1.68 -12.39 -14.02
C LYS A 83 -1.63 -11.37 -15.16
N LYS A 84 -0.49 -10.71 -15.28
CA LYS A 84 -0.21 -9.79 -16.39
C LYS A 84 1.12 -10.14 -17.02
N GLN A 85 1.11 -10.41 -18.30
CA GLN A 85 2.34 -10.66 -19.05
C GLN A 85 2.80 -9.37 -19.75
N LEU A 86 4.10 -9.09 -19.65
CA LEU A 86 4.74 -7.94 -20.29
C LEU A 86 6.01 -8.40 -21.01
N GLY A 87 6.23 -7.88 -22.23
CA GLY A 87 7.48 -8.06 -22.97
C GLY A 87 8.52 -7.02 -22.54
N VAL A 88 9.81 -7.36 -22.66
CA VAL A 88 10.89 -6.38 -22.54
C VAL A 88 10.94 -5.49 -23.79
N VAL A 89 11.43 -4.26 -23.62
CA VAL A 89 11.49 -3.27 -24.68
C VAL A 89 12.70 -3.54 -25.60
N ALA A 90 13.87 -3.85 -25.01
CA ALA A 90 15.11 -4.05 -25.73
C ALA A 90 16.05 -4.99 -24.96
N THR A 91 17.11 -5.46 -25.64
CA THR A 91 18.23 -6.19 -25.01
C THR A 91 19.45 -5.27 -24.89
N GLY A 92 20.35 -5.57 -23.95
CA GLY A 92 21.52 -4.75 -23.68
C GLY A 92 21.24 -3.53 -22.80
N THR A 93 20.09 -3.48 -22.16
CA THR A 93 19.65 -2.36 -21.31
C THR A 93 19.12 -2.84 -19.96
N VAL A 94 19.14 -1.95 -19.00
CA VAL A 94 18.41 -2.11 -17.73
C VAL A 94 17.00 -1.55 -17.95
N GLN A 95 16.01 -2.32 -17.58
CA GLN A 95 14.60 -1.94 -17.72
C GLN A 95 13.88 -2.10 -16.38
N TYR A 96 12.73 -1.48 -16.27
CA TYR A 96 11.97 -1.42 -15.04
C TYR A 96 10.53 -1.86 -15.27
N VAL A 97 10.08 -2.82 -14.50
CA VAL A 97 8.64 -3.12 -14.39
C VAL A 97 8.07 -2.09 -13.43
N VAL A 98 7.14 -1.28 -13.90
CA VAL A 98 6.61 -0.16 -13.14
C VAL A 98 5.09 -0.17 -13.07
N LEU A 99 4.56 0.36 -11.98
CA LEU A 99 3.19 0.86 -11.89
C LEU A 99 3.20 2.34 -12.22
N GLU A 100 2.32 2.73 -13.12
CA GLU A 100 2.05 4.11 -13.51
C GLU A 100 0.56 4.37 -13.27
N ALA A 101 0.23 5.42 -12.52
CA ALA A 101 -1.14 5.81 -12.27
C ALA A 101 -1.45 7.16 -12.91
N MET A 102 -2.67 7.27 -13.41
CA MET A 102 -3.29 8.55 -13.76
C MET A 102 -4.43 8.80 -12.78
N TYR A 103 -4.38 9.94 -12.12
CA TYR A 103 -5.43 10.38 -11.22
C TYR A 103 -5.81 11.82 -11.54
N ALA A 104 -7.08 12.04 -11.82
CA ALA A 104 -7.63 13.36 -11.94
C ALA A 104 -8.94 13.43 -11.16
N ARG A 105 -9.14 14.53 -10.45
CA ARG A 105 -10.36 14.76 -9.67
C ARG A 105 -11.56 14.77 -10.61
N TYR A 106 -12.60 14.00 -10.28
CA TYR A 106 -13.83 13.82 -11.08
C TYR A 106 -13.64 13.10 -12.43
N GLN A 107 -12.53 12.40 -12.63
CA GLN A 107 -12.30 11.56 -13.80
C GLN A 107 -12.00 10.12 -13.36
N GLU A 108 -12.09 9.21 -14.30
CA GLU A 108 -11.74 7.81 -14.05
C GLU A 108 -10.23 7.70 -13.82
N SER A 109 -9.86 7.09 -12.69
CA SER A 109 -8.48 6.84 -12.34
C SER A 109 -8.04 5.51 -12.92
N THR A 110 -6.84 5.46 -13.49
CA THR A 110 -6.30 4.26 -14.09
C THR A 110 -4.92 3.93 -13.51
N VAL A 111 -4.62 2.64 -13.38
CA VAL A 111 -3.30 2.12 -13.05
C VAL A 111 -2.86 1.16 -14.14
N LYS A 112 -1.63 1.31 -14.59
CA LYS A 112 -1.04 0.46 -15.63
C LYS A 112 0.23 -0.19 -15.13
N LEU A 113 0.44 -1.44 -15.55
CA LEU A 113 1.69 -2.17 -15.45
C LEU A 113 2.42 -2.08 -16.79
N LEU A 114 3.66 -1.58 -16.76
CA LEU A 114 4.46 -1.33 -17.96
C LEU A 114 5.91 -1.78 -17.74
N VAL A 115 6.62 -2.03 -18.85
CA VAL A 115 8.08 -2.12 -18.85
C VAL A 115 8.63 -0.86 -19.50
N LYS A 116 9.58 -0.19 -18.85
CA LYS A 116 10.19 1.07 -19.31
C LYS A 116 11.71 1.04 -19.14
N GLU A 117 12.43 1.71 -20.01
CA GLU A 117 13.89 1.91 -19.88
C GLU A 117 14.22 3.09 -18.97
N THR A 118 13.29 4.01 -18.76
CA THR A 118 13.44 5.17 -17.90
C THR A 118 12.29 5.27 -16.91
N ILE A 119 12.60 5.78 -15.74
CA ILE A 119 11.62 5.99 -14.66
C ILE A 119 11.52 7.48 -14.31
N ASN A 120 10.33 7.91 -13.92
CA ASN A 120 10.06 9.26 -13.39
C ASN A 120 9.63 9.15 -11.91
N SER A 121 9.46 10.32 -11.28
CA SER A 121 9.01 10.41 -9.90
C SER A 121 7.66 9.74 -9.62
N ASP A 122 6.77 9.68 -10.61
CA ASP A 122 5.42 9.16 -10.47
C ASP A 122 5.36 7.63 -10.64
N HIS A 123 6.44 7.00 -11.11
CA HIS A 123 6.52 5.56 -11.25
C HIS A 123 6.81 4.88 -9.92
N VAL A 124 6.17 3.74 -9.67
CA VAL A 124 6.56 2.78 -8.64
C VAL A 124 7.24 1.60 -9.30
N VAL A 125 8.53 1.43 -9.03
CA VAL A 125 9.30 0.30 -9.54
C VAL A 125 8.93 -0.96 -8.76
N ILE A 126 8.49 -1.99 -9.48
CA ILE A 126 8.21 -3.32 -8.93
C ILE A 126 9.44 -4.20 -9.00
N ALA A 127 10.10 -4.18 -10.15
CA ALA A 127 11.33 -4.93 -10.38
C ALA A 127 12.21 -4.24 -11.43
N THR A 128 13.51 -4.47 -11.29
CA THR A 128 14.51 -4.11 -12.30
C THR A 128 14.87 -5.35 -13.10
N LEU A 129 14.93 -5.20 -14.42
CA LEU A 129 15.29 -6.24 -15.38
C LEU A 129 16.66 -5.88 -15.98
N ASN A 130 17.68 -6.67 -15.68
CA ASN A 130 18.99 -6.55 -16.31
C ASN A 130 19.05 -7.49 -17.50
N VAL A 131 18.79 -6.97 -18.69
CA VAL A 131 18.68 -7.77 -19.92
C VAL A 131 19.97 -7.67 -20.71
N PRO A 132 20.84 -8.70 -20.74
CA PRO A 132 22.07 -8.66 -21.49
C PRO A 132 21.83 -8.49 -23.01
N LEU A 133 22.80 -7.90 -23.69
CA LEU A 133 22.79 -7.82 -25.15
C LEU A 133 22.75 -9.23 -25.77
N GLY A 134 21.84 -9.44 -26.71
CA GLY A 134 21.66 -10.72 -27.35
C GLY A 134 20.94 -11.78 -26.54
N ALA A 135 20.40 -11.43 -25.38
CA ALA A 135 19.56 -12.34 -24.62
C ALA A 135 18.33 -12.76 -25.47
N THR A 136 18.05 -14.06 -25.48
CA THR A 136 16.87 -14.63 -26.17
C THR A 136 15.76 -15.01 -25.19
N ARG A 137 16.07 -15.02 -23.90
CA ARG A 137 15.13 -15.30 -22.81
C ARG A 137 15.54 -14.58 -21.53
N LEU A 138 14.58 -14.33 -20.66
CA LEU A 138 14.83 -13.86 -19.30
C LEU A 138 15.02 -15.04 -18.34
N THR A 139 15.84 -14.84 -17.33
CA THR A 139 16.02 -15.75 -16.19
C THR A 139 15.68 -15.03 -14.90
N SER A 140 15.45 -15.79 -13.81
CA SER A 140 15.17 -15.21 -12.50
C SER A 140 16.31 -14.35 -11.97
N GLU A 141 17.55 -14.65 -12.35
CA GLU A 141 18.76 -13.91 -11.95
C GLU A 141 18.84 -12.50 -12.57
N MET A 142 18.15 -12.30 -13.68
CA MET A 142 18.05 -11.00 -14.36
C MET A 142 16.99 -10.09 -13.74
N ILE A 143 16.22 -10.58 -12.76
CA ILE A 143 15.09 -9.88 -12.15
C ILE A 143 15.40 -9.57 -10.69
N THR A 144 15.43 -8.29 -10.35
CA THR A 144 15.58 -7.82 -8.97
C THR A 144 14.30 -7.11 -8.52
N HIS A 145 13.63 -7.65 -7.52
CA HIS A 145 12.40 -7.07 -6.98
C HIS A 145 12.70 -5.87 -6.07
N THR A 146 11.82 -4.88 -6.13
CA THR A 146 11.88 -3.69 -5.28
C THR A 146 10.64 -3.65 -4.38
N TYR A 147 10.84 -3.89 -3.09
CA TYR A 147 9.79 -3.75 -2.08
C TYR A 147 10.14 -2.62 -1.12
N VAL A 148 9.11 -1.94 -0.63
CA VAL A 148 9.28 -1.06 0.53
C VAL A 148 9.79 -1.95 1.66
N ALA A 149 10.95 -1.62 2.18
CA ALA A 149 11.47 -2.32 3.35
C ALA A 149 10.40 -2.23 4.44
N LYS A 150 9.90 -3.36 4.87
CA LYS A 150 9.10 -3.42 6.09
C LYS A 150 10.05 -3.08 7.21
N SER A 151 10.06 -1.83 7.61
CA SER A 151 10.87 -1.37 8.75
C SER A 151 10.28 -1.79 10.10
N VAL A 152 9.43 -2.79 10.10
CA VAL A 152 9.03 -3.43 11.35
C VAL A 152 10.11 -4.44 11.67
N THR A 153 11.04 -4.04 12.52
CA THR A 153 12.03 -4.95 13.09
C THR A 153 11.29 -6.04 13.88
N GLN A 154 11.94 -7.18 14.07
CA GLN A 154 11.35 -8.30 14.82
C GLN A 154 10.97 -7.89 16.27
N SER A 155 11.67 -6.87 16.84
CA SER A 155 11.33 -6.28 18.14
C SER A 155 10.06 -5.44 18.09
N GLU A 156 9.88 -4.61 17.06
CA GLU A 156 8.66 -3.80 16.88
C GLU A 156 7.44 -4.67 16.64
N TYR A 157 7.61 -5.79 15.90
CA TYR A 157 6.54 -6.76 15.75
C TYR A 157 6.19 -7.44 17.07
N ALA A 158 7.18 -7.77 17.89
CA ALA A 158 6.97 -8.34 19.24
C ALA A 158 6.30 -7.33 20.16
N GLU A 159 6.68 -6.06 20.11
CA GLU A 159 6.02 -4.98 20.87
C GLU A 159 4.57 -4.77 20.43
N LEU A 160 4.31 -4.76 19.10
CA LEU A 160 2.96 -4.64 18.55
C LEU A 160 2.08 -5.83 18.96
N ALA A 161 2.63 -7.04 18.90
CA ALA A 161 1.95 -8.25 19.33
C ALA A 161 1.65 -8.23 20.82
N ALA A 162 2.58 -7.78 21.67
CA ALA A 162 2.40 -7.63 23.10
C ALA A 162 1.30 -6.59 23.41
N LEU A 163 1.26 -5.48 22.68
CA LEU A 163 0.25 -4.42 22.83
C LEU A 163 -1.16 -4.92 22.44
N VAL A 164 -1.27 -5.76 21.41
CA VAL A 164 -2.54 -6.38 21.02
C VAL A 164 -3.03 -7.36 22.08
N VAL A 165 -2.13 -8.17 22.66
CA VAL A 165 -2.46 -9.10 23.75
C VAL A 165 -2.89 -8.35 25.01
N ASP A 166 -2.19 -7.28 25.38
CA ASP A 166 -2.53 -6.47 26.56
C ASP A 166 -3.90 -5.79 26.37
N ASN A 167 -4.18 -5.22 25.20
CA ASN A 167 -5.48 -4.62 24.89
C ASN A 167 -6.62 -5.67 24.93
N SER A 168 -6.38 -6.86 24.41
CA SER A 168 -7.37 -7.95 24.46
C SER A 168 -7.65 -8.40 25.91
N SER A 169 -6.61 -8.46 26.73
CA SER A 169 -6.74 -8.80 28.17
C SER A 169 -7.50 -7.74 28.95
N ARG A 170 -7.27 -6.44 28.64
CA ARG A 170 -8.02 -5.33 29.24
C ARG A 170 -9.49 -5.33 28.84
N GLN A 171 -9.78 -5.69 27.59
CA GLN A 171 -11.16 -5.78 27.08
C GLN A 171 -11.93 -6.91 27.73
N MET A 172 -11.32 -8.10 27.88
CA MET A 172 -11.92 -9.21 28.63
C MET A 172 -12.21 -8.85 30.09
N ASN A 173 -11.29 -8.15 30.76
CA ASN A 173 -11.47 -7.71 32.12
C ASN A 173 -12.60 -6.67 32.25
N MET A 174 -12.78 -5.76 31.29
CA MET A 174 -13.92 -4.85 31.25
C MET A 174 -15.25 -5.57 31.06
N ASP A 175 -15.28 -6.56 30.17
CA ASP A 175 -16.50 -7.35 29.92
C ASP A 175 -16.92 -8.19 31.14
N GLU A 176 -15.96 -8.74 31.89
CA GLU A 176 -16.23 -9.43 33.14
C GLU A 176 -16.79 -8.48 34.22
N ARG A 177 -16.22 -7.28 34.33
CA ARG A 177 -16.72 -6.25 35.27
C ARG A 177 -18.11 -5.77 34.91
N LEU A 178 -18.41 -5.61 33.61
CA LEU A 178 -19.74 -5.25 33.11
C LEU A 178 -20.76 -6.34 33.47
N ARG A 179 -20.45 -7.61 33.21
CA ARG A 179 -21.33 -8.75 33.59
C ARG A 179 -21.56 -8.82 35.10
N HIS A 180 -20.55 -8.51 35.88
CA HIS A 180 -20.69 -8.48 37.35
C HIS A 180 -21.64 -7.35 37.78
N ILE A 181 -21.52 -6.16 37.20
CA ILE A 181 -22.42 -5.02 37.52
C ILE A 181 -23.85 -5.35 37.06
N GLU A 182 -24.04 -5.94 35.88
CA GLU A 182 -25.35 -6.37 35.38
C GLU A 182 -25.99 -7.43 36.29
N SER A 183 -25.19 -8.35 36.87
CA SER A 183 -25.67 -9.35 37.79
C SER A 183 -26.13 -8.76 39.12
N LEU A 184 -25.58 -7.63 39.55
CA LEU A 184 -25.96 -6.93 40.77
C LEU A 184 -27.23 -6.07 40.60
N HIS A 185 -27.57 -5.70 39.37
CA HIS A 185 -28.77 -4.89 39.08
C HIS A 185 -30.01 -5.72 38.78
N ASN A 186 -29.86 -7.03 38.59
CA ASN A 186 -30.97 -7.95 38.35
C ASN A 186 -31.44 -8.73 39.60
N ILE A 187 -31.11 -8.22 40.80
CA ILE A 187 -31.62 -8.62 42.10
C ILE A 187 -32.52 -7.50 42.64
#